data_2643519f53d684cb57d9f084854eb442
#
_entry.id   2643519f53d684cb57d9f084854eb442
#
_cell.length_a   1.000
_cell.length_b   1.000
_cell.length_c   1.000
_cell.angle_alpha   90.00
_cell.angle_beta   90.00
_cell.angle_gamma   90.00
#
_symmetry.space_group_name_H-M   'P 1'
#
loop_
_entity.id
_entity.type
_entity.pdbx_description
1 polymer ?
#
loop_
_entity_poly.entity_id
_entity_poly.type
_entity_poly.pdbx_seq_one_letter_code
_entity_poly.pdbx_strand_id
1 'polypeptide(L)'
;MDHELKPNAGKQDIRVIDGKSFRRLPIKTHLITLKDNIVDVAMQYGAPVMEDPDDILFIFEKCVACTQEGRAIPIKDIKPRPLATFLSKFVLKTPYGIGLGMPETMEMALRECGIPRILFAAAVSAVGKLFGIRGWFYNIAGYKARSIDGPCHNTIPPYNEYVVLSPLEPDKVARDVAAKLGYRVMVVDINDLEGQILGTSDDSIDRELYVKVLKDNPLGQDDQQTPMGVIRHVKEA
;
A
#
# COMPACT_ATOMS: atom_id res chain seq x y z
N MET A 1 13.18 -5.28 -24.36
CA MET A 1 14.09 -5.41 -23.21
C MET A 1 13.62 -6.64 -22.45
N ASP A 2 14.42 -7.70 -22.45
CA ASP A 2 14.15 -8.88 -21.62
C ASP A 2 14.29 -8.47 -20.15
N HIS A 3 13.19 -8.07 -19.52
CA HIS A 3 13.14 -7.93 -18.08
C HIS A 3 13.10 -9.34 -17.51
N GLU A 4 14.26 -9.85 -17.13
CA GLU A 4 14.33 -11.09 -16.37
C GLU A 4 13.55 -10.91 -15.06
N LEU A 5 12.32 -11.46 -15.05
CA LEU A 5 11.40 -11.37 -13.91
C LEU A 5 11.92 -12.28 -12.81
N LYS A 6 12.72 -11.73 -11.92
CA LYS A 6 13.28 -12.42 -10.76
C LYS A 6 12.61 -11.92 -9.48
N PRO A 7 12.43 -12.79 -8.48
CA PRO A 7 12.00 -12.34 -7.16
C PRO A 7 12.99 -11.34 -6.60
N ASN A 8 12.49 -10.38 -5.81
CA ASN A 8 13.35 -9.46 -5.07
C ASN A 8 14.23 -10.22 -4.07
N ALA A 9 15.37 -9.64 -3.70
CA ALA A 9 16.33 -10.27 -2.82
C ALA A 9 15.67 -10.73 -1.49
N GLY A 10 15.90 -11.99 -1.13
CA GLY A 10 15.32 -12.61 0.07
C GLY A 10 13.84 -13.02 -0.05
N LYS A 11 13.20 -12.85 -1.21
CA LYS A 11 11.80 -13.23 -1.46
C LYS A 11 11.72 -14.52 -2.27
N GLN A 12 10.65 -15.30 -2.02
CA GLN A 12 10.42 -16.57 -2.74
C GLN A 12 9.75 -16.31 -4.09
N ASP A 13 10.15 -17.03 -5.14
CA ASP A 13 9.48 -17.01 -6.45
C ASP A 13 8.10 -17.67 -6.37
N ILE A 14 8.03 -18.89 -5.82
CA ILE A 14 6.82 -19.67 -5.72
C ILE A 14 6.42 -19.83 -4.25
N ARG A 15 5.14 -19.71 -3.98
CA ARG A 15 4.55 -19.95 -2.69
C ARG A 15 3.40 -20.96 -2.80
N VAL A 16 3.38 -21.95 -1.91
CA VAL A 16 2.32 -22.95 -1.85
C VAL A 16 1.33 -22.57 -0.75
N ILE A 17 0.07 -22.38 -1.11
CA ILE A 17 -1.03 -22.05 -0.22
C ILE A 17 -2.18 -23.02 -0.49
N ASP A 18 -2.65 -23.70 0.54
CA ASP A 18 -3.77 -24.64 0.48
C ASP A 18 -3.61 -25.67 -0.68
N GLY A 19 -2.37 -26.18 -0.90
CA GLY A 19 -2.02 -27.15 -1.94
C GLY A 19 -1.90 -26.58 -3.36
N LYS A 20 -2.04 -25.26 -3.54
CA LYS A 20 -1.88 -24.58 -4.83
C LYS A 20 -0.58 -23.79 -4.86
N SER A 21 0.14 -23.85 -5.98
CA SER A 21 1.41 -23.16 -6.18
C SER A 21 1.19 -21.86 -6.95
N PHE A 22 1.69 -20.75 -6.37
CA PHE A 22 1.57 -19.42 -6.94
C PHE A 22 2.96 -18.82 -7.18
N ARG A 23 3.29 -18.51 -8.42
CA ARG A 23 4.47 -17.71 -8.76
C ARG A 23 4.14 -16.23 -8.65
N ARG A 24 5.03 -15.44 -8.07
CA ARG A 24 4.90 -13.99 -7.90
C ARG A 24 6.04 -13.32 -8.65
N LEU A 25 5.69 -12.55 -9.66
CA LEU A 25 6.60 -11.92 -10.61
C LEU A 25 6.61 -10.41 -10.39
N PRO A 26 7.53 -9.86 -9.56
CA PRO A 26 7.66 -8.42 -9.38
C PRO A 26 8.06 -7.75 -10.69
N ILE A 27 7.45 -6.60 -10.98
CA ILE A 27 7.69 -5.83 -12.20
C ILE A 27 8.34 -4.51 -11.84
N LYS A 28 9.55 -4.30 -12.36
CA LYS A 28 10.25 -3.03 -12.22
C LYS A 28 9.69 -2.01 -13.20
N THR A 29 9.42 -0.78 -12.71
CA THR A 29 8.90 0.32 -13.52
C THR A 29 9.85 1.52 -13.48
N HIS A 30 9.55 2.59 -14.20
CA HIS A 30 10.10 3.91 -13.89
C HIS A 30 9.54 4.43 -12.56
N LEU A 31 10.12 5.52 -12.04
CA LEU A 31 9.59 6.20 -10.86
C LEU A 31 8.21 6.80 -11.17
N ILE A 32 7.16 6.23 -10.55
CA ILE A 32 5.78 6.66 -10.75
C ILE A 32 5.53 7.98 -10.02
N THR A 33 4.91 8.92 -10.70
CA THR A 33 4.65 10.28 -10.23
C THR A 33 3.23 10.73 -10.54
N LEU A 34 2.85 11.93 -10.08
CA LEU A 34 1.55 12.55 -10.40
C LEU A 34 1.34 12.81 -11.91
N LYS A 35 2.41 12.76 -12.72
CA LYS A 35 2.31 12.92 -14.17
C LYS A 35 1.87 11.64 -14.87
N ASP A 36 1.94 10.51 -14.18
CA ASP A 36 1.62 9.21 -14.71
C ASP A 36 0.14 8.89 -14.51
N ASN A 37 -0.40 8.09 -15.43
CA ASN A 37 -1.69 7.44 -15.27
C ASN A 37 -1.45 5.97 -14.92
N ILE A 38 -2.01 5.50 -13.81
CA ILE A 38 -1.76 4.12 -13.35
C ILE A 38 -2.23 3.05 -14.35
N VAL A 39 -3.26 3.36 -15.15
CA VAL A 39 -3.74 2.46 -16.22
C VAL A 39 -2.69 2.33 -17.31
N ASP A 40 -2.10 3.45 -17.75
CA ASP A 40 -1.05 3.45 -18.80
C ASP A 40 0.23 2.78 -18.28
N VAL A 41 0.59 2.99 -17.02
CA VAL A 41 1.72 2.29 -16.38
C VAL A 41 1.48 0.78 -16.34
N ALA A 42 0.28 0.34 -15.95
CA ALA A 42 -0.08 -1.08 -15.95
C ALA A 42 -0.05 -1.69 -17.35
N MET A 43 -0.50 -0.96 -18.37
CA MET A 43 -0.40 -1.39 -19.77
C MET A 43 1.04 -1.48 -20.24
N GLN A 44 1.86 -0.50 -19.92
CA GLN A 44 3.25 -0.45 -20.35
C GLN A 44 4.11 -1.57 -19.76
N TYR A 45 3.95 -1.84 -18.46
CA TYR A 45 4.82 -2.75 -17.72
C TYR A 45 4.14 -4.08 -17.36
N GLY A 46 2.85 -4.07 -17.07
CA GLY A 46 2.10 -5.25 -16.68
C GLY A 46 1.69 -6.12 -17.90
N ALA A 47 1.11 -5.51 -18.92
CA ALA A 47 0.61 -6.27 -20.08
C ALA A 47 1.64 -7.23 -20.71
N PRO A 48 2.93 -6.86 -20.87
CA PRO A 48 3.93 -7.77 -21.45
C PRO A 48 4.25 -9.00 -20.59
N VAL A 49 3.86 -9.01 -19.33
CA VAL A 49 4.14 -10.08 -18.35
C VAL A 49 2.96 -11.05 -18.22
N MET A 50 1.77 -10.61 -18.61
CA MET A 50 0.55 -11.44 -18.55
C MET A 50 0.60 -12.48 -19.68
N GLU A 51 0.53 -13.77 -19.32
CA GLU A 51 0.64 -14.90 -20.26
C GLU A 51 -0.51 -15.90 -20.11
N ASP A 52 -0.91 -16.19 -18.85
CA ASP A 52 -2.00 -17.13 -18.56
C ASP A 52 -3.31 -16.34 -18.36
N PRO A 53 -4.45 -16.78 -18.91
CA PRO A 53 -5.74 -16.12 -18.71
C PRO A 53 -6.14 -15.96 -17.23
N ASP A 54 -5.58 -16.81 -16.36
CA ASP A 54 -5.81 -16.77 -14.91
C ASP A 54 -4.83 -15.86 -14.16
N ASP A 55 -3.87 -15.24 -14.82
CA ASP A 55 -2.94 -14.28 -14.21
C ASP A 55 -3.69 -13.12 -13.56
N ILE A 56 -3.17 -12.65 -12.43
CA ILE A 56 -3.70 -11.49 -11.72
C ILE A 56 -2.59 -10.46 -11.56
N LEU A 57 -2.82 -9.24 -12.06
CA LEU A 57 -1.96 -8.11 -11.78
C LEU A 57 -2.27 -7.59 -10.37
N PHE A 58 -1.27 -7.40 -9.52
CA PHE A 58 -1.40 -6.70 -8.26
C PHE A 58 -0.54 -5.44 -8.24
N ILE A 59 -1.11 -4.34 -7.77
CA ILE A 59 -0.49 -3.00 -7.76
C ILE A 59 -0.42 -2.52 -6.32
N PHE A 60 0.75 -2.03 -5.92
CA PHE A 60 0.96 -1.48 -4.58
C PHE A 60 0.17 -0.18 -4.40
N GLU A 61 -0.51 -0.02 -3.27
CA GLU A 61 -1.40 1.12 -3.02
C GLU A 61 -0.71 2.47 -3.15
N LYS A 62 0.55 2.57 -2.69
CA LYS A 62 1.30 3.84 -2.73
C LYS A 62 1.60 4.30 -4.15
N CYS A 63 1.77 3.38 -5.08
CA CYS A 63 1.92 3.73 -6.49
C CYS A 63 0.66 4.34 -7.06
N VAL A 64 -0.50 3.75 -6.73
CA VAL A 64 -1.79 4.31 -7.11
C VAL A 64 -1.94 5.72 -6.49
N ALA A 65 -1.64 5.87 -5.20
CA ALA A 65 -1.72 7.15 -4.52
C ALA A 65 -0.82 8.22 -5.16
N CYS A 66 0.39 7.87 -5.58
CA CYS A 66 1.32 8.80 -6.23
C CYS A 66 0.81 9.34 -7.58
N THR A 67 -0.12 8.64 -8.25
CA THR A 67 -0.76 9.14 -9.48
C THR A 67 -2.01 9.97 -9.23
N GLN A 68 -2.44 10.12 -7.96
CA GLN A 68 -3.65 10.83 -7.60
C GLN A 68 -3.32 12.17 -6.91
N GLU A 69 -3.98 13.24 -7.35
CA GLU A 69 -3.77 14.57 -6.80
C GLU A 69 -4.04 14.61 -5.29
N GLY A 70 -3.13 15.25 -4.55
CA GLY A 70 -3.25 15.41 -3.10
C GLY A 70 -3.04 14.15 -2.28
N ARG A 71 -2.57 13.02 -2.87
CA ARG A 71 -2.30 11.77 -2.13
C ARG A 71 -0.83 11.59 -1.76
N ALA A 72 0.10 12.17 -2.52
CA ALA A 72 1.52 12.25 -2.18
C ALA A 72 1.92 13.71 -2.02
N ILE A 73 2.25 14.15 -0.80
CA ILE A 73 2.40 15.57 -0.45
C ILE A 73 3.80 15.79 0.13
N PRO A 74 4.61 16.69 -0.45
CA PRO A 74 5.90 17.07 0.15
C PRO A 74 5.71 17.57 1.58
N ILE A 75 6.56 17.13 2.50
CA ILE A 75 6.46 17.51 3.92
C ILE A 75 6.47 19.01 4.13
N LYS A 76 7.30 19.72 3.34
CA LYS A 76 7.43 21.19 3.38
C LYS A 76 6.13 21.94 3.06
N ASP A 77 5.20 21.30 2.35
CA ASP A 77 3.93 21.89 1.93
C ASP A 77 2.81 21.63 2.93
N ILE A 78 3.05 20.77 3.94
CA ILE A 78 2.10 20.49 5.00
C ILE A 78 2.33 21.46 6.15
N LYS A 79 1.30 22.25 6.50
CA LYS A 79 1.30 23.15 7.64
C LYS A 79 0.46 22.55 8.78
N PRO A 80 1.10 21.92 9.77
CA PRO A 80 0.38 21.28 10.87
C PRO A 80 -0.31 22.32 11.78
N ARG A 81 -1.55 22.06 12.13
CA ARG A 81 -2.26 22.81 13.17
C ARG A 81 -1.67 22.55 14.56
N PRO A 82 -1.83 23.47 15.53
CA PRO A 82 -1.39 23.23 16.91
C PRO A 82 -1.94 21.92 17.51
N LEU A 83 -3.16 21.54 17.13
CA LEU A 83 -3.77 20.28 17.54
C LEU A 83 -3.00 19.06 17.00
N ALA A 84 -2.57 19.08 15.75
CA ALA A 84 -1.76 18.00 15.15
C ALA A 84 -0.41 17.87 15.88
N THR A 85 0.25 19.00 16.12
CA THR A 85 1.51 19.06 16.87
C THR A 85 1.35 18.54 18.31
N PHE A 86 0.22 18.82 18.97
CA PHE A 86 -0.07 18.30 20.30
C PHE A 86 -0.30 16.79 20.27
N LEU A 87 -1.20 16.30 19.42
CA LEU A 87 -1.58 14.88 19.36
C LEU A 87 -0.45 13.96 18.92
N SER A 88 0.42 14.39 18.00
CA SER A 88 1.54 13.59 17.51
C SER A 88 2.52 13.17 18.63
N LYS A 89 2.63 13.95 19.72
CA LYS A 89 3.49 13.65 20.88
C LYS A 89 3.06 12.42 21.65
N PHE A 90 1.80 12.00 21.56
CA PHE A 90 1.23 10.88 22.30
C PHE A 90 1.20 9.57 21.47
N VAL A 91 1.57 9.64 20.20
CA VAL A 91 1.67 8.45 19.34
C VAL A 91 2.97 7.72 19.65
N LEU A 92 2.88 6.42 19.87
CA LEU A 92 4.06 5.57 20.03
C LEU A 92 4.80 5.45 18.71
N LYS A 93 6.05 5.87 18.70
CA LYS A 93 6.96 5.65 17.57
C LYS A 93 7.39 4.19 17.56
N THR A 94 7.28 3.54 16.43
CA THR A 94 7.73 2.15 16.25
C THR A 94 9.00 2.12 15.38
N PRO A 95 9.82 1.08 15.48
CA PRO A 95 10.99 0.92 14.60
C PRO A 95 10.61 0.78 13.12
N TYR A 96 9.36 0.41 12.84
CA TYR A 96 8.85 0.10 11.49
C TYR A 96 8.25 1.30 10.76
N GLY A 97 8.27 2.49 11.36
CA GLY A 97 7.79 3.72 10.72
C GLY A 97 7.36 4.77 11.73
N ILE A 98 7.32 6.01 11.25
CA ILE A 98 6.97 7.18 12.07
C ILE A 98 5.46 7.19 12.37
N GLY A 99 4.65 6.60 11.49
CA GLY A 99 3.20 6.62 11.58
C GLY A 99 2.68 8.05 11.80
N LEU A 100 1.73 8.20 12.72
CA LEU A 100 1.19 9.52 13.10
C LEU A 100 2.02 10.24 14.20
N GLY A 101 3.26 9.81 14.44
CA GLY A 101 4.18 10.40 15.43
C GLY A 101 4.86 11.69 14.99
N MET A 102 4.53 12.22 13.81
CA MET A 102 4.94 13.54 13.33
C MET A 102 3.75 14.49 13.23
N PRO A 103 3.96 15.80 13.42
CA PRO A 103 2.91 16.80 13.25
C PRO A 103 2.25 16.74 11.87
N GLU A 104 3.03 16.53 10.81
CA GLU A 104 2.59 16.51 9.41
C GLU A 104 1.70 15.30 9.12
N THR A 105 2.09 14.12 9.53
CA THR A 105 1.27 12.90 9.35
C THR A 105 0.00 12.95 10.19
N MET A 106 0.08 13.49 11.42
CA MET A 106 -1.09 13.70 12.27
C MET A 106 -2.04 14.75 11.66
N GLU A 107 -1.51 15.82 11.05
CA GLU A 107 -2.32 16.80 10.31
C GLU A 107 -3.10 16.15 9.18
N MET A 108 -2.45 15.25 8.43
CA MET A 108 -3.12 14.52 7.35
C MET A 108 -4.18 13.57 7.90
N ALA A 109 -3.95 12.91 9.04
CA ALA A 109 -4.96 12.09 9.71
C ALA A 109 -6.18 12.93 10.15
N LEU A 110 -5.96 14.14 10.66
CA LEU A 110 -7.06 15.05 11.02
C LEU A 110 -7.87 15.50 9.80
N ARG A 111 -7.22 15.65 8.63
CA ARG A 111 -7.91 16.00 7.36
C ARG A 111 -8.68 14.81 6.79
N GLU A 112 -8.07 13.62 6.76
CA GLU A 112 -8.64 12.41 6.16
C GLU A 112 -9.77 11.78 6.99
N CYS A 113 -9.61 11.75 8.32
CA CYS A 113 -10.54 11.05 9.22
C CYS A 113 -11.50 11.99 9.94
N GLY A 114 -11.20 13.30 9.92
CA GLY A 114 -11.95 14.31 10.67
C GLY A 114 -11.49 14.44 12.14
N ILE A 115 -11.53 15.68 12.63
CA ILE A 115 -11.09 16.01 14.00
C ILE A 115 -11.85 15.21 15.09
N PRO A 116 -13.20 15.10 15.04
CA PRO A 116 -13.94 14.40 16.10
C PRO A 116 -13.52 12.94 16.21
N ARG A 117 -13.32 12.25 15.09
CA ARG A 117 -12.92 10.84 15.08
C ARG A 117 -11.52 10.63 15.64
N ILE A 118 -10.57 11.47 15.28
CA ILE A 118 -9.19 11.38 15.80
C ILE A 118 -9.14 11.70 17.28
N LEU A 119 -9.90 12.71 17.77
CA LEU A 119 -9.99 13.02 19.19
C LEU A 119 -10.61 11.86 19.98
N PHE A 120 -11.69 11.28 19.48
CA PHE A 120 -12.31 10.11 20.09
C PHE A 120 -11.34 8.92 20.13
N ALA A 121 -10.65 8.64 19.05
CA ALA A 121 -9.63 7.59 18.99
C ALA A 121 -8.50 7.83 20.00
N ALA A 122 -8.05 9.08 20.14
CA ALA A 122 -7.02 9.46 21.12
C ALA A 122 -7.50 9.27 22.56
N ALA A 123 -8.73 9.70 22.89
CA ALA A 123 -9.31 9.55 24.22
C ALA A 123 -9.46 8.08 24.62
N VAL A 124 -10.04 7.26 23.73
CA VAL A 124 -10.21 5.81 23.98
C VAL A 124 -8.85 5.11 24.09
N SER A 125 -7.88 5.50 23.25
CA SER A 125 -6.52 4.96 23.35
C SER A 125 -5.82 5.33 24.65
N ALA A 126 -6.05 6.54 25.17
CA ALA A 126 -5.50 6.96 26.47
C ALA A 126 -6.08 6.11 27.61
N VAL A 127 -7.40 5.87 27.60
CA VAL A 127 -8.05 4.96 28.56
C VAL A 127 -7.52 3.54 28.41
N GLY A 128 -7.41 3.02 27.19
CA GLY A 128 -6.88 1.68 26.94
C GLY A 128 -5.47 1.47 27.49
N LYS A 129 -4.61 2.49 27.38
CA LYS A 129 -3.24 2.45 27.94
C LYS A 129 -3.23 2.29 29.47
N LEU A 130 -4.20 2.84 30.20
CA LEU A 130 -4.33 2.65 31.67
C LEU A 130 -4.61 1.19 32.05
N PHE A 131 -5.23 0.44 31.13
CA PHE A 131 -5.53 -1.00 31.28
C PHE A 131 -4.51 -1.90 30.53
N GLY A 132 -3.38 -1.34 30.04
CA GLY A 132 -2.36 -2.11 29.31
C GLY A 132 -2.74 -2.49 27.88
N ILE A 133 -3.88 -2.01 27.38
CA ILE A 133 -4.37 -2.35 26.03
C ILE A 133 -3.76 -1.38 24.99
N ARG A 134 -3.19 -1.93 23.92
CA ARG A 134 -2.58 -1.18 22.80
C ARG A 134 -3.38 -1.35 21.51
N GLY A 135 -3.17 -0.45 20.55
CA GLY A 135 -3.76 -0.55 19.21
C GLY A 135 -5.16 0.07 19.04
N TRP A 136 -5.85 0.44 20.11
CA TRP A 136 -7.21 1.00 20.03
C TRP A 136 -7.30 2.28 19.21
N PHE A 137 -6.23 3.08 19.17
CA PHE A 137 -6.22 4.30 18.34
C PHE A 137 -6.52 3.99 16.88
N TYR A 138 -5.74 3.11 16.26
CA TYR A 138 -5.91 2.78 14.84
C TYR A 138 -7.18 2.00 14.53
N ASN A 139 -7.68 1.20 15.49
CA ASN A 139 -8.96 0.52 15.35
C ASN A 139 -10.13 1.50 15.20
N ILE A 140 -10.09 2.62 15.92
CA ILE A 140 -11.13 3.65 15.89
C ILE A 140 -10.88 4.66 14.76
N ALA A 141 -9.65 5.14 14.63
CA ALA A 141 -9.27 6.07 13.57
C ALA A 141 -9.51 5.47 12.17
N GLY A 142 -9.33 4.15 12.04
CA GLY A 142 -9.63 3.37 10.85
C GLY A 142 -8.47 3.29 9.87
N TYR A 143 -8.74 2.59 8.74
CA TYR A 143 -7.74 2.29 7.72
C TYR A 143 -7.06 3.56 7.19
N LYS A 144 -7.81 4.62 6.86
CA LYS A 144 -7.25 5.87 6.33
C LYS A 144 -6.15 6.48 7.21
N ALA A 145 -6.29 6.37 8.54
CA ALA A 145 -5.27 6.84 9.48
C ALA A 145 -4.07 5.89 9.56
N ARG A 146 -4.32 4.57 9.42
CA ARG A 146 -3.27 3.53 9.48
C ARG A 146 -2.37 3.56 8.25
N SER A 147 -2.93 3.83 7.08
CA SER A 147 -2.23 3.84 5.80
C SER A 147 -1.50 5.15 5.48
N ILE A 148 -1.43 6.11 6.43
CA ILE A 148 -0.63 7.32 6.24
C ILE A 148 0.83 6.99 6.49
N ASP A 149 1.63 7.03 5.42
CA ASP A 149 3.07 6.91 5.51
C ASP A 149 3.73 8.27 5.62
N GLY A 150 4.60 8.40 6.59
CA GLY A 150 5.50 9.55 6.71
C GLY A 150 6.80 9.36 5.94
N PRO A 151 7.67 10.38 5.93
CA PRO A 151 8.97 10.32 5.30
C PRO A 151 9.80 9.18 5.92
N CYS A 152 10.45 8.43 5.04
CA CYS A 152 11.31 7.32 5.44
C CYS A 152 12.58 7.29 4.58
N HIS A 153 13.74 7.16 5.22
CA HIS A 153 15.04 7.16 4.51
C HIS A 153 15.19 6.02 3.50
N ASN A 154 14.49 4.90 3.73
CA ASN A 154 14.57 3.74 2.85
C ASN A 154 13.64 3.87 1.63
N THR A 155 12.75 4.86 1.63
CA THR A 155 11.88 5.10 0.48
C THR A 155 12.64 5.79 -0.64
N ILE A 156 12.34 5.42 -1.89
CA ILE A 156 12.96 6.00 -3.09
C ILE A 156 12.73 7.52 -3.17
N PRO A 157 13.78 8.36 -3.41
CA PRO A 157 13.60 9.78 -3.63
C PRO A 157 12.71 10.08 -4.87
N PRO A 158 11.86 11.12 -4.83
CA PRO A 158 11.72 12.12 -3.76
C PRO A 158 10.74 11.72 -2.63
N TYR A 159 10.13 10.54 -2.70
CA TYR A 159 9.07 10.10 -1.76
C TYR A 159 9.58 9.87 -0.33
N ASN A 160 10.90 9.78 -0.13
CA ASN A 160 11.53 9.78 1.18
C ASN A 160 11.28 11.08 1.99
N GLU A 161 10.81 12.16 1.34
CA GLU A 161 10.44 13.44 1.96
C GLU A 161 8.95 13.78 1.81
N TYR A 162 8.11 12.77 1.56
CA TYR A 162 6.67 12.93 1.36
C TYR A 162 5.87 12.27 2.47
N VAL A 163 4.66 12.80 2.67
CA VAL A 163 3.58 12.07 3.32
C VAL A 163 2.71 11.47 2.21
N VAL A 164 2.56 10.16 2.21
CA VAL A 164 1.75 9.45 1.22
C VAL A 164 0.53 8.84 1.91
N LEU A 165 -0.65 9.17 1.38
CA LEU A 165 -1.94 8.72 1.88
C LEU A 165 -2.38 7.44 1.16
N SER A 166 -3.47 6.81 1.63
CA SER A 166 -4.10 5.73 0.87
C SER A 166 -4.70 6.24 -0.44
N PRO A 167 -4.78 5.40 -1.47
CA PRO A 167 -5.41 5.79 -2.73
C PRO A 167 -6.92 6.00 -2.56
N LEU A 168 -7.47 6.84 -3.44
CA LEU A 168 -8.90 7.00 -3.58
C LEU A 168 -9.46 5.89 -4.46
N GLU A 169 -10.65 5.38 -4.10
CA GLU A 169 -11.45 4.43 -4.89
C GLU A 169 -10.66 3.23 -5.45
N PRO A 170 -9.94 2.44 -4.60
CA PRO A 170 -9.06 1.37 -5.07
C PRO A 170 -9.78 0.29 -5.89
N ASP A 171 -11.05 -0.02 -5.61
CA ASP A 171 -11.85 -0.93 -6.43
C ASP A 171 -12.11 -0.36 -7.83
N LYS A 172 -12.40 0.95 -7.93
CA LYS A 172 -12.56 1.61 -9.21
C LYS A 172 -11.26 1.58 -10.02
N VAL A 173 -10.14 1.89 -9.38
CA VAL A 173 -8.81 1.83 -10.01
C VAL A 173 -8.55 0.42 -10.55
N ALA A 174 -8.80 -0.62 -9.75
CA ALA A 174 -8.62 -2.00 -10.17
C ALA A 174 -9.49 -2.34 -11.39
N ARG A 175 -10.76 -1.89 -11.40
CA ARG A 175 -11.66 -2.08 -12.56
C ARG A 175 -11.20 -1.32 -13.81
N ASP A 176 -10.77 -0.08 -13.66
CA ASP A 176 -10.30 0.75 -14.78
C ASP A 176 -9.06 0.14 -15.44
N VAL A 177 -8.12 -0.37 -14.64
CA VAL A 177 -6.93 -1.10 -15.13
C VAL A 177 -7.36 -2.41 -15.81
N ALA A 178 -8.22 -3.20 -15.17
CA ALA A 178 -8.68 -4.48 -15.71
C ALA A 178 -9.41 -4.33 -17.04
N ALA A 179 -10.22 -3.29 -17.20
CA ALA A 179 -10.96 -2.99 -18.43
C ALA A 179 -10.01 -2.75 -19.63
N LYS A 180 -8.82 -2.19 -19.40
CA LYS A 180 -7.81 -1.97 -20.42
C LYS A 180 -6.90 -3.18 -20.63
N LEU A 181 -6.51 -3.81 -19.51
CA LEU A 181 -5.55 -4.91 -19.51
C LEU A 181 -6.17 -6.24 -19.99
N GLY A 182 -7.47 -6.44 -19.78
CA GLY A 182 -8.16 -7.70 -20.08
C GLY A 182 -7.93 -8.81 -19.05
N TYR A 183 -7.35 -8.49 -17.88
CA TYR A 183 -7.03 -9.43 -16.81
C TYR A 183 -7.58 -8.93 -15.48
N ARG A 184 -7.64 -9.83 -14.49
CA ARG A 184 -8.02 -9.47 -13.12
C ARG A 184 -6.92 -8.63 -12.48
N VAL A 185 -7.35 -7.66 -11.66
CA VAL A 185 -6.44 -6.69 -11.02
C VAL A 185 -6.78 -6.54 -9.54
N MET A 186 -5.75 -6.37 -8.73
CA MET A 186 -5.87 -6.04 -7.30
C MET A 186 -5.04 -4.81 -6.97
N VAL A 187 -5.56 -3.94 -6.10
CA VAL A 187 -4.78 -2.92 -5.39
C VAL A 187 -4.52 -3.41 -3.98
N VAL A 188 -3.25 -3.47 -3.59
CA VAL A 188 -2.81 -4.14 -2.36
C VAL A 188 -2.00 -3.20 -1.46
N ASP A 189 -2.20 -3.35 -0.15
CA ASP A 189 -1.33 -2.82 0.89
C ASP A 189 -0.68 -4.04 1.58
N ILE A 190 0.55 -4.34 1.21
CA ILE A 190 1.31 -5.47 1.72
C ILE A 190 2.63 -4.97 2.25
N ASN A 191 2.93 -5.29 3.48
CA ASN A 191 4.21 -5.02 4.11
C ASN A 191 4.69 -6.28 4.87
N ASP A 192 5.88 -6.23 5.46
CA ASP A 192 6.44 -7.39 6.14
C ASP A 192 5.71 -7.79 7.43
N LEU A 193 4.76 -6.98 7.91
CA LEU A 193 3.97 -7.22 9.13
C LEU A 193 2.56 -7.71 8.83
N GLU A 194 1.88 -7.03 7.92
CA GLU A 194 0.46 -7.24 7.60
C GLU A 194 0.22 -7.15 6.10
N GLY A 195 -0.95 -7.64 5.66
CA GLY A 195 -1.38 -7.50 4.28
C GLY A 195 -2.88 -7.28 4.18
N GLN A 196 -3.27 -6.42 3.26
CA GLN A 196 -4.67 -6.15 2.94
C GLN A 196 -4.85 -5.92 1.44
N ILE A 197 -5.94 -6.42 0.89
CA ILE A 197 -6.38 -6.12 -0.46
C ILE A 197 -7.42 -5.01 -0.38
N LEU A 198 -7.08 -3.85 -0.92
CA LEU A 198 -7.88 -2.63 -0.82
C LEU A 198 -8.93 -2.54 -1.90
N GLY A 199 -8.59 -2.99 -3.11
CA GLY A 199 -9.49 -2.98 -4.24
C GLY A 199 -9.30 -4.19 -5.14
N THR A 200 -10.38 -4.62 -5.78
CA THR A 200 -10.41 -5.72 -6.74
C THR A 200 -11.19 -5.34 -7.97
N SER A 201 -10.81 -5.88 -9.13
CA SER A 201 -11.53 -5.63 -10.39
C SER A 201 -12.89 -6.33 -10.43
N ASP A 202 -13.03 -7.44 -9.72
CA ASP A 202 -14.28 -8.18 -9.59
C ASP A 202 -14.34 -8.99 -8.26
N ASP A 203 -15.54 -9.45 -7.91
CA ASP A 203 -15.82 -10.13 -6.65
C ASP A 203 -15.34 -11.62 -6.63
N SER A 204 -14.91 -12.17 -7.76
CA SER A 204 -14.37 -13.55 -7.83
C SER A 204 -12.98 -13.68 -7.21
N ILE A 205 -12.32 -12.55 -6.94
CA ILE A 205 -10.99 -12.52 -6.34
C ILE A 205 -11.11 -12.81 -4.84
N ASP A 206 -10.60 -13.97 -4.42
CA ASP A 206 -10.54 -14.37 -3.01
C ASP A 206 -9.46 -13.54 -2.27
N ARG A 207 -9.89 -12.48 -1.60
CA ARG A 207 -9.00 -11.56 -0.88
C ARG A 207 -8.19 -12.27 0.21
N GLU A 208 -8.76 -13.24 0.91
CA GLU A 208 -8.06 -13.95 2.00
C GLU A 208 -6.95 -14.84 1.45
N LEU A 209 -7.22 -15.54 0.36
CA LEU A 209 -6.22 -16.37 -0.34
C LEU A 209 -5.04 -15.50 -0.78
N TYR A 210 -5.32 -14.38 -1.47
CA TYR A 210 -4.24 -13.55 -2.03
C TYR A 210 -3.47 -12.76 -0.98
N VAL A 211 -4.05 -12.42 0.15
CA VAL A 211 -3.30 -11.93 1.32
C VAL A 211 -2.29 -12.99 1.78
N LYS A 212 -2.69 -14.27 1.87
CA LYS A 212 -1.76 -15.36 2.20
C LYS A 212 -0.66 -15.50 1.15
N VAL A 213 -1.01 -15.45 -0.15
CA VAL A 213 -0.05 -15.54 -1.27
C VAL A 213 1.00 -14.44 -1.23
N LEU A 214 0.62 -13.22 -0.82
CA LEU A 214 1.48 -12.04 -0.81
C LEU A 214 2.14 -11.74 0.55
N LYS A 215 1.89 -12.55 1.58
CA LYS A 215 2.25 -12.28 2.98
C LYS A 215 3.73 -11.95 3.22
N ASP A 216 4.65 -12.49 2.40
CA ASP A 216 6.09 -12.24 2.51
C ASP A 216 6.54 -10.99 1.73
N ASN A 217 5.59 -10.18 1.27
CA ASN A 217 5.82 -8.94 0.52
C ASN A 217 6.80 -9.12 -0.66
N PRO A 218 6.37 -9.77 -1.76
CA PRO A 218 7.25 -10.04 -2.90
C PRO A 218 7.75 -8.78 -3.61
N LEU A 219 7.08 -7.64 -3.43
CA LEU A 219 7.47 -6.35 -4.03
C LEU A 219 8.60 -5.66 -3.29
N GLY A 220 8.92 -6.07 -2.06
CA GLY A 220 9.91 -5.40 -1.22
C GLY A 220 9.37 -4.15 -0.53
N GLN A 221 10.21 -3.50 0.28
CA GLN A 221 9.84 -2.31 1.07
C GLN A 221 10.78 -1.12 0.88
N ASP A 222 11.89 -1.30 0.18
CA ASP A 222 12.92 -0.28 0.03
C ASP A 222 12.89 0.34 -1.38
N ASP A 223 14.05 0.49 -2.00
CA ASP A 223 14.25 1.15 -3.29
C ASP A 223 14.21 0.21 -4.51
N GLN A 224 13.64 -1.01 -4.37
CA GLN A 224 13.59 -2.01 -5.44
C GLN A 224 12.88 -1.50 -6.69
N GLN A 225 12.00 -0.52 -6.54
CA GLN A 225 11.22 0.09 -7.63
C GLN A 225 10.37 -0.94 -8.40
N THR A 226 9.80 -1.90 -7.64
CA THR A 226 8.88 -2.93 -8.13
C THR A 226 7.48 -2.70 -7.58
N PRO A 227 6.73 -1.68 -8.08
CA PRO A 227 5.47 -1.25 -7.50
C PRO A 227 4.27 -2.11 -7.89
N MET A 228 4.47 -3.09 -8.73
CA MET A 228 3.45 -4.03 -9.17
C MET A 228 4.06 -5.40 -9.47
N GLY A 229 3.21 -6.40 -9.64
CA GLY A 229 3.64 -7.73 -10.02
C GLY A 229 2.47 -8.57 -10.53
N VAL A 230 2.80 -9.73 -11.08
CA VAL A 230 1.82 -10.73 -11.53
C VAL A 230 1.83 -11.93 -10.61
N ILE A 231 0.65 -12.40 -10.24
CA ILE A 231 0.47 -13.72 -9.63
C ILE A 231 0.02 -14.67 -10.71
N ARG A 232 0.78 -15.75 -10.89
CA ARG A 232 0.48 -16.85 -11.81
C ARG A 232 0.28 -18.15 -11.05
N HIS A 233 -0.82 -18.83 -11.30
CA HIS A 233 -1.04 -20.15 -10.76
C HIS A 233 -0.19 -21.18 -11.51
N VAL A 234 0.70 -21.87 -10.80
CA VAL A 234 1.52 -22.94 -11.38
C VAL A 234 0.70 -24.24 -11.33
N LYS A 235 0.22 -24.68 -12.49
CA LYS A 235 -0.45 -25.98 -12.62
C LYS A 235 0.62 -27.07 -12.53
N GLU A 236 0.44 -28.04 -11.63
CA GLU A 236 1.27 -29.25 -11.66
C GLU A 236 1.04 -29.97 -12.98
N ALA A 237 2.14 -30.32 -13.65
CA ALA A 237 2.12 -31.02 -14.93
C ALA A 237 1.73 -32.49 -14.77
#